data_cf0db2bfcd4df3be018a2cd3b433d116
#
_entry.id   cf0db2bfcd4df3be018a2cd3b433d116
#
_cell.length_a   1.000
_cell.length_b   1.000
_cell.length_c   1.000
_cell.angle_alpha   90.00
_cell.angle_beta   90.00
_cell.angle_gamma   90.00
#
_symmetry.space_group_name_H-M   'P 1'
#
loop_
_entity.id
_entity.type
_entity.pdbx_description
1 polymer ?
#
loop_
_entity_poly.entity_id
_entity_poly.type
_entity_poly.pdbx_seq_one_letter_code
_entity_poly.pdbx_strand_id
1 'polypeptide(L)'
;MKRILGVLLAGVLLLSGCGQWQKSQKESAYHLYCLDKTGTTLVQEPYEPKEGTDQKLIKELVDALQEKPARDGNQALLSNGISIKTYTLENGLLTLNLSGEYGELARPQEVLVRAGLVRTFVQVPEVERVTFLIDGDPLKDSKGREIGTMTADSFLENSGREIYQYQYA
;
A
#
# COMPACT_ATOMS: atom_id res chain seq x y z
N MET A 1 24.40 44.61 68.37
CA MET A 1 25.49 43.72 68.05
C MET A 1 25.00 42.26 68.17
N LYS A 2 24.65 41.59 67.07
CA LYS A 2 24.67 40.14 66.93
C LYS A 2 24.24 39.81 65.50
N ARG A 3 25.19 39.33 64.77
CA ARG A 3 25.06 38.89 63.38
C ARG A 3 24.38 37.51 63.36
N ILE A 4 23.31 37.37 62.59
CA ILE A 4 22.74 36.05 62.30
C ILE A 4 22.94 35.79 60.80
N LEU A 5 23.77 34.86 60.53
CA LEU A 5 24.17 34.37 59.23
C LEU A 5 23.11 33.36 58.77
N GLY A 6 22.25 33.70 57.82
CA GLY A 6 21.26 32.80 57.22
C GLY A 6 21.90 32.10 56.04
N VAL A 7 22.10 30.80 56.19
CA VAL A 7 22.55 29.92 55.11
C VAL A 7 21.35 29.61 54.22
N LEU A 8 21.36 30.14 52.99
CA LEU A 8 20.40 29.84 51.97
C LEU A 8 20.83 28.58 51.22
N LEU A 9 20.18 27.46 51.54
CA LEU A 9 20.40 26.17 50.86
C LEU A 9 19.69 26.19 49.51
N ALA A 10 20.43 26.46 48.44
CA ALA A 10 19.90 26.37 47.08
C ALA A 10 19.83 24.90 46.67
N GLY A 11 18.61 24.35 46.73
CA GLY A 11 18.33 23.04 46.18
C GLY A 11 18.30 23.06 44.66
N VAL A 12 19.35 22.52 44.03
CA VAL A 12 19.37 22.30 42.58
C VAL A 12 18.57 21.04 42.26
N LEU A 13 17.33 21.23 41.83
CA LEU A 13 16.53 20.16 41.24
C LEU A 13 17.07 19.86 39.85
N LEU A 14 17.88 18.83 39.74
CA LEU A 14 18.23 18.22 38.47
C LEU A 14 17.01 17.50 37.92
N LEU A 15 16.23 18.20 37.12
CA LEU A 15 15.21 17.58 36.25
C LEU A 15 15.94 16.81 35.14
N SER A 16 16.21 15.54 35.41
CA SER A 16 16.63 14.56 34.42
C SER A 16 15.45 14.36 33.45
N GLY A 17 15.28 15.27 32.51
CA GLY A 17 14.39 15.07 31.38
C GLY A 17 14.93 13.94 30.53
N CYS A 18 14.41 12.71 30.74
CA CYS A 18 14.45 11.68 29.72
C CYS A 18 13.70 12.18 28.51
N GLY A 19 14.41 12.90 27.65
CA GLY A 19 13.94 13.16 26.30
C GLY A 19 13.86 11.83 25.58
N GLN A 20 12.69 11.16 25.65
CA GLN A 20 12.32 10.18 24.67
C GLN A 20 12.34 10.90 23.33
N TRP A 21 13.38 10.67 22.57
CA TRP A 21 13.39 10.95 21.15
C TRP A 21 12.35 10.01 20.52
N GLN A 22 11.07 10.44 20.56
CA GLN A 22 10.11 9.95 19.61
C GLN A 22 10.66 10.38 18.24
N LYS A 23 11.33 9.45 17.56
CA LYS A 23 11.46 9.54 16.11
C LYS A 23 10.02 9.69 15.61
N SER A 24 9.65 10.91 15.29
CA SER A 24 8.49 11.18 14.44
C SER A 24 8.74 10.33 13.20
N GLN A 25 8.07 9.19 13.10
CA GLN A 25 8.03 8.45 11.84
C GLN A 25 7.31 9.41 10.91
N LYS A 26 8.09 10.02 10.02
CA LYS A 26 7.54 10.77 8.90
C LYS A 26 6.63 9.79 8.21
N GLU A 27 5.33 10.03 8.27
CA GLU A 27 4.34 9.20 7.61
C GLU A 27 4.68 9.17 6.13
N SER A 28 4.92 7.99 5.61
CA SER A 28 5.29 7.81 4.21
C SER A 28 4.15 8.29 3.34
N ALA A 29 4.45 9.06 2.29
CA ALA A 29 3.41 9.58 1.39
C ALA A 29 2.78 8.47 0.55
N TYR A 30 3.48 7.34 0.39
CA TYR A 30 3.05 6.21 -0.43
C TYR A 30 3.14 4.90 0.35
N HIS A 31 2.32 3.94 -0.05
CA HIS A 31 2.31 2.61 0.54
C HIS A 31 2.30 1.53 -0.56
N LEU A 32 3.06 0.47 -0.34
CA LEU A 32 2.91 -0.77 -1.09
C LEU A 32 1.93 -1.67 -0.35
N TYR A 33 0.95 -2.18 -1.06
CA TYR A 33 0.05 -3.18 -0.50
C TYR A 33 0.62 -4.59 -0.73
N CYS A 34 0.48 -5.44 0.28
CA CYS A 34 0.89 -6.84 0.25
C CYS A 34 -0.10 -7.67 1.06
N LEU A 35 -0.01 -8.98 1.03
CA LEU A 35 -0.80 -9.86 1.87
C LEU A 35 -0.09 -10.10 3.20
N ASP A 36 -0.86 -10.31 4.25
CA ASP A 36 -0.33 -10.76 5.53
C ASP A 36 0.27 -12.17 5.41
N LYS A 37 0.91 -12.64 6.47
CA LYS A 37 1.53 -13.97 6.52
C LYS A 37 0.59 -15.14 6.24
N THR A 38 -0.73 -14.93 6.41
CA THR A 38 -1.75 -15.96 6.14
C THR A 38 -2.27 -15.88 4.70
N GLY A 39 -1.96 -14.81 3.97
CA GLY A 39 -2.47 -14.57 2.62
C GLY A 39 -3.96 -14.21 2.57
N THR A 40 -4.56 -13.85 3.71
CA THR A 40 -6.01 -13.62 3.83
C THR A 40 -6.40 -12.16 4.09
N THR A 41 -5.41 -11.30 4.38
CA THR A 41 -5.64 -9.89 4.71
C THR A 41 -4.70 -9.02 3.91
N LEU A 42 -5.22 -7.92 3.37
CA LEU A 42 -4.43 -6.90 2.72
C LEU A 42 -3.82 -5.98 3.78
N VAL A 43 -2.50 -5.84 3.76
CA VAL A 43 -1.74 -4.96 4.65
C VAL A 43 -0.92 -3.98 3.83
N GLN A 44 -0.51 -2.88 4.44
CA GLN A 44 0.27 -1.84 3.78
C GLN A 44 1.65 -1.70 4.41
N GLU A 45 2.65 -1.43 3.59
CA GLU A 45 4.02 -1.11 3.98
C GLU A 45 4.38 0.29 3.49
N PRO A 46 5.01 1.14 4.32
CA PRO A 46 5.43 2.46 3.89
C PRO A 46 6.43 2.36 2.74
N TYR A 47 6.27 3.21 1.74
CA TYR A 47 7.14 3.29 0.58
C TYR A 47 7.62 4.72 0.33
N GLU A 48 8.92 4.92 0.21
CA GLU A 48 9.54 6.20 -0.11
C GLU A 48 10.06 6.14 -1.55
N PRO A 49 9.40 6.83 -2.50
CA PRO A 49 9.84 6.84 -3.88
C PRO A 49 11.17 7.55 -4.04
N LYS A 50 11.97 7.09 -4.98
CA LYS A 50 13.29 7.65 -5.30
C LYS A 50 13.19 8.83 -6.26
N GLU A 51 12.15 8.84 -7.10
CA GLU A 51 11.97 9.82 -8.17
C GLU A 51 10.59 10.48 -8.17
N GLY A 52 10.53 11.75 -8.63
CA GLY A 52 9.40 12.65 -8.39
C GLY A 52 8.44 12.85 -9.57
N THR A 53 8.46 12.06 -10.65
CA THR A 53 7.46 12.16 -11.73
C THR A 53 6.52 10.96 -11.71
N ASP A 54 5.23 11.19 -12.03
CA ASP A 54 4.22 10.15 -11.92
C ASP A 54 4.52 8.90 -12.77
N GLN A 55 5.04 9.05 -13.98
CA GLN A 55 5.45 7.91 -14.82
C GLN A 55 6.59 7.11 -14.21
N LYS A 56 7.57 7.79 -13.60
CA LYS A 56 8.69 7.12 -12.93
C LYS A 56 8.22 6.46 -11.64
N LEU A 57 7.32 7.11 -10.91
CA LEU A 57 6.70 6.55 -9.72
C LEU A 57 5.91 5.27 -10.04
N ILE A 58 5.10 5.26 -11.12
CA ILE A 58 4.40 4.04 -11.56
C ILE A 58 5.41 2.92 -11.82
N LYS A 59 6.50 3.22 -12.54
CA LYS A 59 7.54 2.23 -12.80
C LYS A 59 8.16 1.69 -11.52
N GLU A 60 8.51 2.57 -10.58
CA GLU A 60 9.06 2.16 -9.28
C GLU A 60 8.09 1.28 -8.48
N LEU A 61 6.79 1.63 -8.47
CA LEU A 61 5.77 0.83 -7.81
C LEU A 61 5.59 -0.54 -8.47
N VAL A 62 5.63 -0.60 -9.80
CA VAL A 62 5.61 -1.88 -10.55
C VAL A 62 6.79 -2.75 -10.18
N ASP A 63 8.00 -2.19 -10.16
CA ASP A 63 9.22 -2.90 -9.81
C ASP A 63 9.16 -3.40 -8.35
N ALA A 64 8.75 -2.51 -7.42
CA ALA A 64 8.66 -2.84 -5.99
C ALA A 64 7.60 -3.89 -5.67
N LEU A 65 6.47 -3.93 -6.39
CA LEU A 65 5.43 -4.96 -6.21
C LEU A 65 5.90 -6.36 -6.60
N GLN A 66 6.94 -6.47 -7.42
CA GLN A 66 7.55 -7.74 -7.82
C GLN A 66 8.63 -8.22 -6.84
N GLU A 67 9.05 -7.36 -5.93
CA GLU A 67 10.03 -7.68 -4.89
C GLU A 67 9.34 -8.32 -3.67
N LYS A 68 10.16 -8.97 -2.83
CA LYS A 68 9.69 -9.48 -1.54
C LYS A 68 9.29 -8.31 -0.62
N PRO A 69 8.14 -8.39 0.08
CA PRO A 69 7.76 -7.40 1.07
C PRO A 69 8.85 -7.14 2.11
N ALA A 70 8.93 -5.90 2.60
CA ALA A 70 9.95 -5.49 3.56
C ALA A 70 9.76 -6.15 4.94
N ARG A 71 8.53 -6.43 5.35
CA ARG A 71 8.23 -7.12 6.62
C ARG A 71 8.28 -8.62 6.45
N ASP A 72 9.05 -9.26 7.32
CA ASP A 72 9.12 -10.71 7.37
C ASP A 72 7.74 -11.33 7.65
N GLY A 73 7.41 -12.32 6.81
CA GLY A 73 6.16 -13.05 6.87
C GLY A 73 5.07 -12.49 5.96
N ASN A 74 5.13 -11.25 5.50
CA ASN A 74 4.20 -10.76 4.49
C ASN A 74 4.48 -11.42 3.13
N GLN A 75 3.44 -11.52 2.30
CA GLN A 75 3.51 -12.13 0.98
C GLN A 75 3.31 -11.07 -0.10
N ALA A 76 4.09 -11.14 -1.16
CA ALA A 76 3.92 -10.26 -2.31
C ALA A 76 2.56 -10.46 -2.97
N LEU A 77 1.95 -9.38 -3.47
CA LEU A 77 0.72 -9.49 -4.27
C LEU A 77 0.97 -10.28 -5.56
N LEU A 78 2.11 -10.00 -6.20
CA LEU A 78 2.53 -10.66 -7.42
C LEU A 78 3.39 -11.89 -7.05
N SER A 79 2.76 -12.91 -6.47
CA SER A 79 3.38 -14.19 -6.13
C SER A 79 3.03 -15.26 -7.16
N ASN A 80 3.62 -16.46 -7.03
CA ASN A 80 3.31 -17.63 -7.86
C ASN A 80 3.46 -17.43 -9.38
N GLY A 81 4.46 -16.62 -9.79
CA GLY A 81 4.72 -16.36 -11.21
C GLY A 81 3.89 -15.23 -11.82
N ILE A 82 2.97 -14.64 -11.06
CA ILE A 82 2.20 -13.49 -11.53
C ILE A 82 3.13 -12.30 -11.71
N SER A 83 3.02 -11.62 -12.85
CA SER A 83 3.80 -10.43 -13.17
C SER A 83 2.98 -9.39 -13.90
N ILE A 84 3.37 -8.12 -13.80
CA ILE A 84 2.87 -7.05 -14.67
C ILE A 84 3.73 -7.05 -15.93
N LYS A 85 3.18 -7.54 -17.05
CA LYS A 85 3.87 -7.66 -18.34
C LYS A 85 4.07 -6.30 -19.01
N THR A 86 3.03 -5.50 -19.01
CA THR A 86 3.03 -4.14 -19.54
C THR A 86 2.02 -3.27 -18.79
N TYR A 87 2.18 -1.97 -18.87
CA TYR A 87 1.20 -1.01 -18.37
C TYR A 87 1.17 0.24 -19.27
N THR A 88 0.03 0.92 -19.30
CA THR A 88 -0.15 2.21 -19.97
C THR A 88 -0.97 3.14 -19.08
N LEU A 89 -0.64 4.43 -19.11
CA LEU A 89 -1.43 5.48 -18.45
C LEU A 89 -1.94 6.46 -19.50
N GLU A 90 -3.25 6.55 -19.64
CA GLU A 90 -3.92 7.44 -20.60
C GLU A 90 -5.14 8.09 -19.96
N ASN A 91 -5.20 9.40 -19.93
CA ASN A 91 -6.33 10.17 -19.41
C ASN A 91 -6.80 9.71 -18.01
N GLY A 92 -5.86 9.53 -17.09
CA GLY A 92 -6.14 9.09 -15.72
C GLY A 92 -6.46 7.60 -15.57
N LEU A 93 -6.47 6.84 -16.66
CA LEU A 93 -6.69 5.40 -16.65
C LEU A 93 -5.37 4.64 -16.75
N LEU A 94 -5.00 3.94 -15.69
CA LEU A 94 -3.90 2.99 -15.69
C LEU A 94 -4.41 1.61 -16.10
N THR A 95 -3.92 1.10 -17.23
CA THR A 95 -4.17 -0.27 -17.68
C THR A 95 -2.99 -1.14 -17.29
N LEU A 96 -3.22 -2.18 -16.50
CA LEU A 96 -2.22 -3.17 -16.10
C LEU A 96 -2.49 -4.48 -16.85
N ASN A 97 -1.52 -4.94 -17.64
CA ASN A 97 -1.59 -6.24 -18.31
C ASN A 97 -0.80 -7.26 -17.49
N LEU A 98 -1.52 -8.14 -16.82
CA LEU A 98 -0.96 -9.20 -15.97
C LEU A 98 -0.71 -10.47 -16.79
N SER A 99 0.18 -11.31 -16.30
CA SER A 99 0.42 -12.64 -16.86
C SER A 99 -0.73 -13.61 -16.56
N GLY A 100 -0.86 -14.68 -17.36
CA GLY A 100 -1.96 -15.64 -17.29
C GLY A 100 -2.12 -16.34 -15.94
N GLU A 101 -1.03 -16.49 -15.19
CA GLU A 101 -1.03 -17.07 -13.84
C GLU A 101 -1.97 -16.34 -12.87
N TYR A 102 -2.29 -15.08 -13.13
CA TYR A 102 -3.30 -14.36 -12.36
C TYR A 102 -4.67 -15.04 -12.41
N GLY A 103 -5.04 -15.61 -13.55
CA GLY A 103 -6.30 -16.34 -13.74
C GLY A 103 -6.43 -17.63 -12.94
N GLU A 104 -5.32 -18.15 -12.41
CA GLU A 104 -5.29 -19.35 -11.58
C GLU A 104 -5.55 -19.08 -10.10
N LEU A 105 -5.59 -17.82 -9.70
CA LEU A 105 -5.86 -17.44 -8.31
C LEU A 105 -7.25 -17.89 -7.86
N ALA A 106 -7.32 -18.43 -6.63
CA ALA A 106 -8.59 -18.65 -5.97
C ALA A 106 -9.31 -17.31 -5.75
N ARG A 107 -10.62 -17.29 -5.91
CA ARG A 107 -11.41 -16.06 -5.87
C ARG A 107 -11.14 -15.11 -4.70
N PRO A 108 -11.09 -15.56 -3.44
CA PRO A 108 -10.81 -14.65 -2.33
C PRO A 108 -9.45 -13.96 -2.48
N GLN A 109 -8.45 -14.72 -2.91
CA GLN A 109 -7.09 -14.20 -3.13
C GLN A 109 -7.04 -13.25 -4.34
N GLU A 110 -7.73 -13.59 -5.42
CA GLU A 110 -7.84 -12.74 -6.62
C GLU A 110 -8.35 -11.34 -6.27
N VAL A 111 -9.42 -11.26 -5.48
CA VAL A 111 -10.00 -9.98 -5.05
C VAL A 111 -9.01 -9.17 -4.20
N LEU A 112 -8.28 -9.83 -3.30
CA LEU A 112 -7.26 -9.16 -2.47
C LEU A 112 -6.10 -8.62 -3.32
N VAL A 113 -5.58 -9.43 -4.25
CA VAL A 113 -4.50 -9.01 -5.15
C VAL A 113 -4.94 -7.80 -5.96
N ARG A 114 -6.12 -7.85 -6.55
CA ARG A 114 -6.68 -6.76 -7.33
C ARG A 114 -6.90 -5.50 -6.48
N ALA A 115 -7.47 -5.62 -5.30
CA ALA A 115 -7.63 -4.51 -4.36
C ALA A 115 -6.29 -3.88 -3.99
N GLY A 116 -5.28 -4.69 -3.71
CA GLY A 116 -3.95 -4.21 -3.39
C GLY A 116 -3.28 -3.47 -4.54
N LEU A 117 -3.41 -3.97 -5.77
CA LEU A 117 -2.90 -3.29 -6.96
C LEU A 117 -3.60 -1.95 -7.19
N VAL A 118 -4.94 -1.91 -7.14
CA VAL A 118 -5.69 -0.65 -7.27
C VAL A 118 -5.26 0.35 -6.20
N ARG A 119 -5.23 -0.06 -4.93
CA ARG A 119 -4.85 0.82 -3.81
C ARG A 119 -3.41 1.31 -3.89
N THR A 120 -2.50 0.51 -4.44
CA THR A 120 -1.13 0.95 -4.67
C THR A 120 -1.07 2.04 -5.73
N PHE A 121 -1.75 1.87 -6.85
CA PHE A 121 -1.59 2.79 -7.98
C PHE A 121 -2.45 4.05 -7.90
N VAL A 122 -3.63 4.03 -7.29
CA VAL A 122 -4.46 5.24 -7.13
C VAL A 122 -3.88 6.27 -6.16
N GLN A 123 -2.76 5.98 -5.49
CA GLN A 123 -1.99 6.95 -4.74
C GLN A 123 -1.18 7.89 -5.64
N VAL A 124 -0.93 7.49 -6.89
CA VAL A 124 -0.23 8.32 -7.88
C VAL A 124 -1.18 9.39 -8.39
N PRO A 125 -0.84 10.69 -8.32
CA PRO A 125 -1.78 11.77 -8.62
C PRO A 125 -2.45 11.71 -9.99
N GLU A 126 -1.73 11.22 -11.03
CA GLU A 126 -2.27 11.09 -12.39
C GLU A 126 -3.13 9.83 -12.58
N VAL A 127 -3.22 8.93 -11.60
CA VAL A 127 -4.00 7.68 -11.70
C VAL A 127 -5.35 7.85 -11.00
N GLU A 128 -6.39 8.07 -11.77
CA GLU A 128 -7.76 8.14 -11.27
C GLU A 128 -8.43 6.78 -11.19
N ARG A 129 -8.11 5.91 -12.14
CA ARG A 129 -8.76 4.61 -12.32
C ARG A 129 -7.74 3.57 -12.79
N VAL A 130 -8.00 2.32 -12.45
CA VAL A 130 -7.18 1.17 -12.87
C VAL A 130 -8.08 0.16 -13.59
N THR A 131 -7.59 -0.44 -14.66
CA THR A 131 -8.21 -1.60 -15.32
C THR A 131 -7.18 -2.69 -15.56
N PHE A 132 -7.65 -3.90 -15.78
CA PHE A 132 -6.80 -5.09 -15.88
C PHE A 132 -7.04 -5.84 -17.17
N LEU A 133 -5.94 -6.24 -17.78
CA LEU A 133 -5.88 -7.24 -18.83
C LEU A 133 -5.14 -8.47 -18.30
N ILE A 134 -5.51 -9.64 -18.77
CA ILE A 134 -4.80 -10.90 -18.53
C ILE A 134 -4.35 -11.41 -19.89
N ASP A 135 -3.03 -11.42 -20.11
CA ASP A 135 -2.42 -11.75 -21.40
C ASP A 135 -3.00 -10.97 -22.59
N GLY A 136 -3.40 -9.72 -22.35
CA GLY A 136 -3.96 -8.81 -23.34
C GLY A 136 -5.50 -8.83 -23.43
N ASP A 137 -6.19 -9.76 -22.81
CA ASP A 137 -7.65 -9.84 -22.79
C ASP A 137 -8.21 -9.14 -21.54
N PRO A 138 -9.35 -8.43 -21.64
CA PRO A 138 -10.00 -7.81 -20.49
C PRO A 138 -10.31 -8.81 -19.37
N LEU A 139 -10.02 -8.43 -18.13
CA LEU A 139 -10.34 -9.24 -16.95
C LEU A 139 -11.85 -9.44 -16.84
N LYS A 140 -12.28 -10.68 -16.65
CA LYS A 140 -13.69 -11.07 -16.58
C LYS A 140 -14.06 -11.69 -15.24
N ASP A 141 -15.31 -11.50 -14.85
CA ASP A 141 -15.90 -12.19 -13.70
C ASP A 141 -16.24 -13.66 -14.01
N SER A 142 -16.78 -14.37 -13.00
CA SER A 142 -17.20 -15.77 -13.16
C SER A 142 -18.32 -16.02 -14.16
N LYS A 143 -19.00 -14.95 -14.57
CA LYS A 143 -20.08 -15.00 -15.56
C LYS A 143 -19.60 -14.60 -16.94
N GLY A 144 -18.28 -14.36 -17.11
CA GLY A 144 -17.68 -13.92 -18.37
C GLY A 144 -17.88 -12.45 -18.69
N ARG A 145 -18.37 -11.64 -17.77
CA ARG A 145 -18.55 -10.20 -17.97
C ARG A 145 -17.26 -9.46 -17.62
N GLU A 146 -16.91 -8.47 -18.42
CA GLU A 146 -15.75 -7.62 -18.13
C GLU A 146 -15.95 -6.88 -16.80
N ILE A 147 -14.88 -6.86 -15.98
CA ILE A 147 -14.90 -6.22 -14.68
C ILE A 147 -14.86 -4.69 -14.82
N GLY A 148 -14.23 -4.18 -15.87
CA GLY A 148 -14.11 -2.76 -16.14
C GLY A 148 -13.11 -2.02 -15.29
N THR A 149 -13.32 -0.71 -15.12
CA THR A 149 -12.39 0.18 -14.38
C THR A 149 -12.72 0.22 -12.90
N MET A 150 -11.68 0.42 -12.08
CA MET A 150 -11.78 0.51 -10.62
C MET A 150 -11.14 1.78 -10.09
N THR A 151 -11.70 2.29 -9.01
CA THR A 151 -11.21 3.46 -8.27
C THR A 151 -10.86 3.06 -6.85
N ALA A 152 -10.37 4.01 -6.05
CA ALA A 152 -10.14 3.78 -4.61
C ALA A 152 -11.40 3.26 -3.89
N ASP A 153 -12.59 3.71 -4.31
CA ASP A 153 -13.88 3.37 -3.68
C ASP A 153 -14.47 2.04 -4.16
N SER A 154 -13.84 1.38 -5.13
CA SER A 154 -14.33 0.10 -5.65
C SER A 154 -14.24 -1.06 -4.65
N PHE A 155 -13.49 -0.86 -3.56
CA PHE A 155 -13.29 -1.85 -2.51
C PHE A 155 -13.69 -1.25 -1.16
N LEU A 156 -14.85 -1.66 -0.64
CA LEU A 156 -15.33 -1.22 0.67
C LEU A 156 -14.65 -2.03 1.79
N GLU A 157 -14.12 -1.31 2.76
CA GLU A 157 -13.71 -1.91 4.03
C GLU A 157 -14.93 -2.06 4.94
N ASN A 158 -15.25 -3.30 5.29
CA ASN A 158 -16.24 -3.54 6.32
C ASN A 158 -15.54 -3.38 7.68
N SER A 159 -15.89 -2.33 8.42
CA SER A 159 -15.37 -2.06 9.76
C SER A 159 -15.66 -3.23 10.70
N GLY A 160 -14.63 -4.04 11.01
CA GLY A 160 -14.72 -5.16 11.95
C GLY A 160 -14.55 -6.54 11.33
N ARG A 161 -14.58 -6.67 10.02
CA ARG A 161 -14.08 -7.79 9.25
C ARG A 161 -13.61 -7.24 7.92
N GLU A 162 -12.34 -7.37 7.62
CA GLU A 162 -11.76 -6.95 6.34
C GLU A 162 -12.28 -7.85 5.20
N ILE A 163 -13.54 -7.67 4.84
CA ILE A 163 -14.15 -8.30 3.67
C ILE A 163 -14.22 -7.21 2.61
N TYR A 164 -13.34 -7.27 1.66
CA TYR A 164 -13.40 -6.40 0.49
C TYR A 164 -14.60 -6.79 -0.36
N GLN A 165 -15.63 -5.96 -0.34
CA GLN A 165 -16.77 -6.13 -1.22
C GLN A 165 -16.50 -5.38 -2.53
N TYR A 166 -16.69 -6.09 -3.59
CA TYR A 166 -16.57 -5.61 -4.93
C TYR A 166 -17.86 -4.91 -5.36
N GLN A 167 -17.79 -3.63 -5.73
CA GLN A 167 -18.88 -2.94 -6.39
C GLN A 167 -18.61 -2.87 -7.90
N TYR A 168 -19.48 -3.47 -8.67
CA TYR A 168 -19.53 -3.26 -10.11
C TYR A 168 -20.11 -1.88 -10.36
N ALA A 169 -19.38 -0.99 -11.04
CA ALA A 169 -19.89 0.27 -11.57
C ALA A 169 -20.62 0.02 -12.88
#